data_ef4929bf41c396d138e852f88cdb1f9b
#
_entry.id   ef4929bf41c396d138e852f88cdb1f9b
#
_cell.length_a   1.000
_cell.length_b   1.000
_cell.length_c   1.000
_cell.angle_alpha   90.00
_cell.angle_beta   90.00
_cell.angle_gamma   90.00
#
_symmetry.space_group_name_H-M   'P 1'
#
loop_
_entity.id
_entity.type
_entity.pdbx_description
1 polymer ?
#
loop_
_entity_poly.entity_id
_entity_poly.type
_entity_poly.pdbx_seq_one_letter_code
_entity_poly.pdbx_strand_id
1 'polypeptide(L)'
;MCIRDRNKIVGFGGRVLDDQDQPKYLNTPESEVFKKSRELYGLPNVLARSSRPSQILVVEGYMDVLACFSFDLPIAVATLGIATNKFHLETLFQKTDEVIFCFDGDEAGRNASKLALEISIPVVKDGKRVKFLFLPDDHDPASLLLEKGKDELPKLINCLLYTSPSPRDATT
;
A
#
# COMPACT_ATOMS: atom_id res chain seq x y z
N MET A 1 16.09 3.40 -6.36
CA MET A 1 14.87 4.20 -6.07
C MET A 1 15.11 5.11 -4.89
N CYS A 2 14.58 6.34 -4.92
CA CYS A 2 14.73 7.29 -3.81
C CYS A 2 13.53 7.18 -2.86
N ILE A 3 13.78 6.94 -1.58
CA ILE A 3 12.79 6.99 -0.51
C ILE A 3 12.75 8.44 -0.02
N ARG A 4 11.55 9.00 0.07
CA ARG A 4 11.35 10.42 0.40
C ARG A 4 10.40 10.59 1.59
N ASP A 5 10.78 11.47 2.52
CA ASP A 5 9.87 12.06 3.51
C ASP A 5 9.76 13.56 3.22
N ARG A 6 8.52 14.09 3.17
CA ARG A 6 8.24 15.52 2.91
C ARG A 6 9.08 16.11 1.77
N ASN A 7 9.17 15.36 0.66
CA ASN A 7 9.96 15.67 -0.55
C ASN A 7 11.49 15.68 -0.38
N LYS A 8 12.03 15.36 0.80
CA LYS A 8 13.48 15.18 1.01
C LYS A 8 13.83 13.72 0.86
N ILE A 9 14.98 13.43 0.23
CA ILE A 9 15.49 12.07 0.14
C ILE A 9 16.05 11.69 1.52
N VAL A 10 15.50 10.61 2.09
CA VAL A 10 15.90 10.06 3.41
C VAL A 10 16.57 8.70 3.28
N GLY A 11 16.45 8.04 2.12
CA GLY A 11 17.06 6.75 1.87
C GLY A 11 16.95 6.33 0.41
N PHE A 12 17.52 5.18 0.12
CA PHE A 12 17.48 4.54 -1.19
C PHE A 12 17.03 3.09 -1.06
N GLY A 13 16.29 2.62 -2.04
CA GLY A 13 15.97 1.21 -2.22
C GLY A 13 16.50 0.73 -3.56
N GLY A 14 16.93 -0.52 -3.62
CA GLY A 14 17.36 -1.19 -4.83
C GLY A 14 16.73 -2.57 -4.96
N ARG A 15 16.55 -3.04 -6.19
CA ARG A 15 16.23 -4.42 -6.53
C ARG A 15 17.33 -4.95 -7.44
N VAL A 16 17.75 -6.17 -7.21
CA VAL A 16 18.67 -6.86 -8.12
C VAL A 16 18.03 -7.03 -9.49
N LEU A 17 18.85 -7.05 -10.53
CA LEU A 17 18.39 -7.29 -11.92
C LEU A 17 18.41 -8.78 -12.26
N ASP A 18 19.29 -9.55 -11.63
CA ASP A 18 19.36 -11.00 -11.78
C ASP A 18 18.62 -11.67 -10.63
N ASP A 19 17.66 -12.55 -10.93
CA ASP A 19 16.87 -13.25 -9.90
C ASP A 19 17.71 -14.27 -9.09
N GLN A 20 18.94 -14.58 -9.52
CA GLN A 20 19.86 -15.41 -8.76
C GLN A 20 20.61 -14.64 -7.67
N ASP A 21 20.65 -13.31 -7.74
CA ASP A 21 21.29 -12.48 -6.73
C ASP A 21 20.43 -12.34 -5.47
N GLN A 22 21.11 -12.36 -4.31
CA GLN A 22 20.47 -12.20 -3.00
C GLN A 22 21.17 -11.10 -2.19
N PRO A 23 20.45 -10.28 -1.42
CA PRO A 23 18.99 -10.25 -1.26
C PRO A 23 18.29 -9.58 -2.45
N LYS A 24 17.11 -10.06 -2.82
CA LYS A 24 16.31 -9.53 -3.95
C LYS A 24 16.04 -8.02 -3.84
N TYR A 25 15.89 -7.52 -2.62
CA TYR A 25 15.71 -6.09 -2.31
C TYR A 25 16.70 -5.64 -1.25
N LEU A 26 17.28 -4.46 -1.46
CA LEU A 26 18.18 -3.82 -0.51
C LEU A 26 17.69 -2.39 -0.23
N ASN A 27 17.52 -2.07 1.04
CA ASN A 27 17.19 -0.73 1.49
C ASN A 27 18.34 -0.13 2.28
N THR A 28 18.50 1.20 2.23
CA THR A 28 19.37 1.92 3.17
C THR A 28 19.08 1.45 4.60
N PRO A 29 20.11 1.20 5.41
CA PRO A 29 19.93 0.91 6.83
C PRO A 29 19.15 2.01 7.55
N GLU A 30 18.46 1.67 8.63
CA GLU A 30 17.78 2.67 9.46
C GLU A 30 18.75 3.70 10.04
N SER A 31 18.31 4.93 10.15
CA SER A 31 19.06 6.05 10.68
C SER A 31 18.15 6.99 11.47
N GLU A 32 18.69 8.08 11.99
CA GLU A 32 17.87 9.11 12.67
C GLU A 32 16.82 9.74 11.75
N VAL A 33 17.11 9.82 10.44
CA VAL A 33 16.23 10.44 9.44
C VAL A 33 15.42 9.43 8.63
N PHE A 34 15.71 8.14 8.75
CA PHE A 34 15.05 7.08 8.00
C PHE A 34 14.67 5.90 8.90
N LYS A 35 13.37 5.68 9.06
CA LYS A 35 12.83 4.53 9.81
C LYS A 35 11.76 3.85 8.97
N LYS A 36 11.99 2.59 8.59
CA LYS A 36 11.06 1.78 7.78
C LYS A 36 9.66 1.71 8.38
N SER A 37 9.57 1.68 9.72
CA SER A 37 8.30 1.66 10.45
C SER A 37 7.48 2.95 10.35
N ARG A 38 8.03 4.01 9.78
CA ARG A 38 7.39 5.33 9.67
C ARG A 38 7.21 5.79 8.22
N GLU A 39 8.01 5.26 7.31
CA GLU A 39 8.03 5.71 5.92
C GLU A 39 7.14 4.84 5.04
N LEU A 40 6.47 5.49 4.11
CA LEU A 40 5.68 4.87 3.06
C LEU A 40 6.22 5.32 1.70
N TYR A 41 6.76 4.38 0.94
CA TYR A 41 7.23 4.65 -0.41
C TYR A 41 6.06 5.13 -1.30
N GLY A 42 6.29 6.17 -2.08
CA GLY A 42 5.28 6.74 -2.97
C GLY A 42 4.36 7.77 -2.32
N LEU A 43 4.24 7.85 -0.99
CA LEU A 43 3.31 8.78 -0.34
C LEU A 43 3.54 10.26 -0.72
N PRO A 44 4.77 10.79 -0.77
CA PRO A 44 4.98 12.16 -1.24
C PRO A 44 4.51 12.40 -2.67
N ASN A 45 4.61 11.38 -3.54
CA ASN A 45 4.16 11.48 -4.93
C ASN A 45 2.64 11.46 -5.03
N VAL A 46 1.97 10.63 -4.23
CA VAL A 46 0.49 10.65 -4.11
C VAL A 46 0.02 12.03 -3.66
N LEU A 47 0.63 12.58 -2.60
CA LEU A 47 0.26 13.88 -2.05
C LEU A 47 0.60 15.05 -2.96
N ALA A 48 1.58 14.92 -3.84
CA ALA A 48 1.88 15.92 -4.87
C ALA A 48 0.77 16.02 -5.93
N ARG A 49 0.00 14.95 -6.17
CA ARG A 49 -1.17 14.96 -7.08
C ARG A 49 -2.43 15.45 -6.40
N SER A 50 -2.63 15.10 -5.14
CA SER A 50 -3.75 15.57 -4.32
C SER A 50 -3.33 15.61 -2.86
N SER A 51 -3.47 16.77 -2.23
CA SER A 51 -3.16 16.92 -0.80
C SER A 51 -4.07 16.09 0.11
N ARG A 52 -5.27 15.74 -0.39
CA ARG A 52 -6.23 14.86 0.28
C ARG A 52 -6.88 13.94 -0.77
N PRO A 53 -6.22 12.84 -1.13
CA PRO A 53 -6.78 11.87 -2.06
C PRO A 53 -8.02 11.21 -1.45
N SER A 54 -9.00 10.85 -2.29
CA SER A 54 -10.21 10.15 -1.84
C SER A 54 -9.91 8.77 -1.25
N GLN A 55 -8.86 8.14 -1.75
CA GLN A 55 -8.41 6.83 -1.31
C GLN A 55 -6.90 6.67 -1.52
N ILE A 56 -6.26 5.81 -0.74
CA ILE A 56 -4.86 5.41 -0.92
C ILE A 56 -4.79 3.88 -0.95
N LEU A 57 -4.09 3.35 -1.96
CA LEU A 57 -3.84 1.93 -2.15
C LEU A 57 -2.51 1.56 -1.50
N VAL A 58 -2.53 0.61 -0.57
CA VAL A 58 -1.33 0.05 0.05
C VAL A 58 -1.00 -1.26 -0.66
N VAL A 59 0.15 -1.32 -1.30
CA VAL A 59 0.69 -2.49 -2.01
C VAL A 59 1.93 -3.03 -1.31
N GLU A 60 2.39 -4.22 -1.69
CA GLU A 60 3.49 -4.90 -0.98
C GLU A 60 4.87 -4.34 -1.35
N GLY A 61 5.08 -3.99 -2.61
CA GLY A 61 6.39 -3.64 -3.13
C GLY A 61 6.50 -2.29 -3.83
N TYR A 62 7.74 -1.79 -3.97
CA TYR A 62 7.95 -0.54 -4.73
C TYR A 62 7.68 -0.70 -6.22
N MET A 63 7.86 -1.91 -6.77
CA MET A 63 7.61 -2.15 -8.19
C MET A 63 6.14 -1.97 -8.51
N ASP A 64 5.26 -2.38 -7.60
CA ASP A 64 3.82 -2.19 -7.71
C ASP A 64 3.44 -0.71 -7.67
N VAL A 65 4.09 0.06 -6.77
CA VAL A 65 3.91 1.52 -6.74
C VAL A 65 4.36 2.14 -8.06
N LEU A 66 5.53 1.76 -8.57
CA LEU A 66 6.06 2.29 -9.83
C LEU A 66 5.16 1.90 -11.01
N ALA A 67 4.67 0.66 -11.04
CA ALA A 67 3.72 0.21 -12.05
C ALA A 67 2.43 1.05 -11.99
N CYS A 68 1.82 1.19 -10.81
CA CYS A 68 0.63 2.04 -10.66
C CYS A 68 0.87 3.46 -11.20
N PHE A 69 1.97 4.10 -10.85
CA PHE A 69 2.30 5.44 -11.34
C PHE A 69 2.52 5.47 -12.85
N SER A 70 3.16 4.46 -13.44
CA SER A 70 3.40 4.39 -14.89
C SER A 70 2.12 4.17 -15.70
N PHE A 71 1.10 3.58 -15.09
CA PHE A 71 -0.24 3.43 -15.68
C PHE A 71 -1.22 4.56 -15.29
N ASP A 72 -0.70 5.69 -14.81
CA ASP A 72 -1.48 6.87 -14.41
C ASP A 72 -2.47 6.60 -13.27
N LEU A 73 -2.08 5.76 -12.33
CA LEU A 73 -2.79 5.45 -11.09
C LEU A 73 -1.98 5.93 -9.87
N PRO A 74 -1.87 7.26 -9.64
CA PRO A 74 -0.99 7.83 -8.62
C PRO A 74 -1.61 7.77 -7.22
N ILE A 75 -2.09 6.61 -6.80
CA ILE A 75 -2.76 6.37 -5.52
C ILE A 75 -2.04 5.33 -4.65
N ALA A 76 -0.99 4.69 -5.18
CA ALA A 76 -0.33 3.58 -4.53
C ALA A 76 0.83 4.02 -3.63
N VAL A 77 0.94 3.35 -2.48
CA VAL A 77 2.07 3.44 -1.53
C VAL A 77 2.49 2.03 -1.12
N ALA A 78 3.75 1.87 -0.72
CA ALA A 78 4.24 0.60 -0.21
C ALA A 78 5.03 0.76 1.08
N THR A 79 5.02 -0.28 1.91
CA THR A 79 5.93 -0.41 3.04
C THR A 79 7.33 -0.82 2.56
N LEU A 80 8.33 -0.63 3.39
CA LEU A 80 9.74 -0.76 2.99
C LEU A 80 10.34 -2.11 3.45
N GLY A 81 9.71 -3.22 3.03
CA GLY A 81 10.15 -4.57 3.39
C GLY A 81 9.81 -4.97 4.82
N ILE A 82 8.80 -4.33 5.41
CA ILE A 82 8.21 -4.69 6.70
C ILE A 82 6.67 -4.73 6.55
N ALA A 83 6.01 -5.48 7.42
CA ALA A 83 4.56 -5.47 7.45
C ALA A 83 4.02 -4.08 7.79
N THR A 84 2.85 -3.76 7.25
CA THR A 84 2.11 -2.55 7.64
C THR A 84 1.90 -2.57 9.16
N ASN A 85 2.03 -1.41 9.78
CA ASN A 85 1.86 -1.26 11.22
C ASN A 85 0.88 -0.11 11.53
N LYS A 86 0.55 0.01 12.80
CA LYS A 86 -0.38 1.04 13.30
C LYS A 86 0.06 2.46 12.87
N PHE A 87 1.35 2.78 12.92
CA PHE A 87 1.86 4.10 12.59
C PHE A 87 1.66 4.43 11.10
N HIS A 88 1.89 3.47 10.21
CA HIS A 88 1.60 3.62 8.79
C HIS A 88 0.13 3.95 8.56
N LEU A 89 -0.77 3.21 9.20
CA LEU A 89 -2.21 3.39 9.03
C LEU A 89 -2.70 4.72 9.60
N GLU A 90 -2.20 5.14 10.77
CA GLU A 90 -2.49 6.46 11.35
C GLU A 90 -2.00 7.59 10.43
N THR A 91 -0.82 7.44 9.82
CA THR A 91 -0.28 8.40 8.85
C THR A 91 -1.16 8.51 7.61
N LEU A 92 -1.61 7.37 7.09
CA LEU A 92 -2.52 7.33 5.94
C LEU A 92 -3.85 8.01 6.26
N PHE A 93 -4.45 7.73 7.41
CA PHE A 93 -5.72 8.33 7.82
C PHE A 93 -5.67 9.84 8.11
N GLN A 94 -4.48 10.41 8.28
CA GLN A 94 -4.32 11.86 8.28
C GLN A 94 -4.46 12.46 6.86
N LYS A 95 -4.29 11.66 5.81
CA LYS A 95 -4.26 12.10 4.41
C LYS A 95 -5.51 11.72 3.63
N THR A 96 -6.14 10.60 3.98
CA THR A 96 -7.35 10.11 3.31
C THR A 96 -8.37 9.60 4.31
N ASP A 97 -9.60 9.39 3.86
CA ASP A 97 -10.65 8.74 4.64
C ASP A 97 -10.79 7.25 4.27
N GLU A 98 -10.16 6.82 3.17
CA GLU A 98 -10.23 5.43 2.72
C GLU A 98 -8.85 4.87 2.41
N VAL A 99 -8.50 3.76 3.06
CA VAL A 99 -7.28 2.98 2.81
C VAL A 99 -7.68 1.62 2.25
N ILE A 100 -7.08 1.25 1.14
CA ILE A 100 -7.31 -0.03 0.47
C ILE A 100 -6.02 -0.83 0.55
N PHE A 101 -6.01 -1.95 1.25
CA PHE A 101 -4.92 -2.90 1.19
C PHE A 101 -5.08 -3.79 -0.04
N CYS A 102 -4.07 -3.85 -0.89
CA CYS A 102 -4.02 -4.70 -2.07
C CYS A 102 -2.99 -5.81 -1.82
N PHE A 103 -3.44 -7.03 -1.82
CA PHE A 103 -2.64 -8.22 -1.58
C PHE A 103 -2.49 -9.03 -2.85
N ASP A 104 -1.31 -9.61 -3.01
CA ASP A 104 -1.03 -10.56 -4.07
C ASP A 104 -1.96 -11.78 -3.96
N GLY A 105 -2.23 -12.42 -5.08
CA GLY A 105 -3.15 -13.56 -5.19
C GLY A 105 -2.59 -14.88 -4.62
N ASP A 106 -1.72 -14.82 -3.60
CA ASP A 106 -1.03 -15.97 -3.04
C ASP A 106 -1.33 -16.18 -1.54
N GLU A 107 -0.70 -17.20 -0.94
CA GLU A 107 -0.86 -17.51 0.48
C GLU A 107 -0.21 -16.44 1.37
N ALA A 108 0.90 -15.84 0.93
CA ALA A 108 1.58 -14.78 1.66
C ALA A 108 0.69 -13.54 1.78
N GLY A 109 0.03 -13.12 0.68
CA GLY A 109 -0.95 -12.04 0.68
C GLY A 109 -2.14 -12.32 1.60
N ARG A 110 -2.65 -13.56 1.63
CA ARG A 110 -3.71 -13.96 2.57
C ARG A 110 -3.27 -13.87 4.04
N ASN A 111 -2.03 -14.21 4.36
CA ASN A 111 -1.50 -14.07 5.71
C ASN A 111 -1.25 -12.61 6.09
N ALA A 112 -0.73 -11.81 5.16
CA ALA A 112 -0.55 -10.37 5.35
C ALA A 112 -1.88 -9.66 5.61
N SER A 113 -2.98 -10.10 4.97
CA SER A 113 -4.31 -9.50 5.17
C SER A 113 -4.85 -9.68 6.59
N LYS A 114 -4.59 -10.82 7.23
CA LYS A 114 -5.00 -11.05 8.63
C LYS A 114 -4.32 -10.06 9.57
N LEU A 115 -3.02 -9.86 9.40
CA LEU A 115 -2.27 -8.88 10.19
C LEU A 115 -2.77 -7.45 9.92
N ALA A 116 -3.01 -7.11 8.65
CA ALA A 116 -3.55 -5.80 8.28
C ALA A 116 -4.93 -5.56 8.91
N LEU A 117 -5.79 -6.58 8.99
CA LEU A 117 -7.07 -6.50 9.67
C LEU A 117 -6.89 -6.24 11.18
N GLU A 118 -6.04 -7.01 11.85
CA GLU A 118 -5.79 -6.89 13.29
C GLU A 118 -5.30 -5.48 13.68
N ILE A 119 -4.37 -4.91 12.90
CA ILE A 119 -3.87 -3.55 13.16
C ILE A 119 -4.88 -2.46 12.76
N SER A 120 -5.82 -2.75 11.87
CA SER A 120 -6.83 -1.78 11.43
C SER A 120 -7.92 -1.57 12.49
N ILE A 121 -8.36 -2.61 13.17
CA ILE A 121 -9.45 -2.56 14.14
C ILE A 121 -9.27 -1.44 15.18
N PRO A 122 -8.13 -1.31 15.88
CA PRO A 122 -7.96 -0.27 16.89
C PRO A 122 -7.72 1.13 16.32
N VAL A 123 -7.47 1.26 15.02
CA VAL A 123 -7.09 2.54 14.38
C VAL A 123 -8.24 3.16 13.60
N VAL A 124 -9.14 2.34 13.08
CA VAL A 124 -10.30 2.82 12.31
C VAL A 124 -11.25 3.56 13.27
N LYS A 125 -11.50 4.83 12.94
CA LYS A 125 -12.43 5.72 13.67
C LYS A 125 -13.60 6.07 12.76
N ASP A 126 -14.62 6.74 13.33
CA ASP A 126 -15.77 7.20 12.57
C ASP A 126 -15.37 8.01 11.33
N GLY A 127 -15.98 7.69 10.21
CA GLY A 127 -15.69 8.31 8.92
C GLY A 127 -14.46 7.75 8.20
N LYS A 128 -13.69 6.83 8.82
CA LYS A 128 -12.56 6.15 8.18
C LYS A 128 -12.96 4.76 7.71
N ARG A 129 -12.40 4.33 6.58
CA ARG A 129 -12.70 3.04 5.97
C ARG A 129 -11.42 2.31 5.61
N VAL A 130 -11.42 1.02 5.86
CA VAL A 130 -10.39 0.09 5.36
C VAL A 130 -11.08 -0.92 4.45
N LYS A 131 -10.50 -1.15 3.30
CA LYS A 131 -10.92 -2.18 2.33
C LYS A 131 -9.77 -3.13 2.08
N PHE A 132 -10.10 -4.34 1.68
CA PHE A 132 -9.15 -5.40 1.36
C PHE A 132 -9.42 -5.87 -0.07
N LEU A 133 -8.45 -5.71 -0.94
CA LEU A 133 -8.45 -6.19 -2.31
C LEU A 133 -7.50 -7.38 -2.40
N PHE A 134 -8.02 -8.50 -2.84
CA PHE A 134 -7.22 -9.67 -3.23
C PHE A 134 -7.19 -9.74 -4.74
N LEU A 135 -5.99 -9.75 -5.29
CA LEU A 135 -5.82 -9.89 -6.73
C LEU A 135 -6.10 -11.34 -7.15
N PRO A 136 -6.40 -11.58 -8.44
CA PRO A 136 -6.48 -12.92 -8.98
C PRO A 136 -5.20 -13.72 -8.71
N ASP A 137 -5.33 -15.05 -8.64
CA ASP A 137 -4.21 -15.96 -8.38
C ASP A 137 -3.03 -15.64 -9.31
N ASP A 138 -1.82 -15.72 -8.77
CA ASP A 138 -0.55 -15.46 -9.43
C ASP A 138 -0.33 -14.01 -9.96
N HIS A 139 -1.17 -13.05 -9.56
CA HIS A 139 -0.97 -11.65 -9.89
C HIS A 139 -0.55 -10.80 -8.69
N ASP A 140 0.41 -9.91 -8.94
CA ASP A 140 0.68 -8.69 -8.19
C ASP A 140 0.14 -7.47 -8.97
N PRO A 141 0.09 -6.27 -8.39
CA PRO A 141 -0.42 -5.09 -9.11
C PRO A 141 0.35 -4.77 -10.40
N ALA A 142 1.66 -5.01 -10.43
CA ALA A 142 2.49 -4.73 -11.59
C ALA A 142 2.17 -5.68 -12.75
N SER A 143 2.11 -6.98 -12.49
CA SER A 143 1.78 -7.99 -13.51
C SER A 143 0.35 -7.84 -14.01
N LEU A 144 -0.61 -7.55 -13.12
CA LEU A 144 -2.00 -7.31 -13.49
C LEU A 144 -2.12 -6.13 -14.47
N LEU A 145 -1.47 -5.00 -14.15
CA LEU A 145 -1.51 -3.81 -15.00
C LEU A 145 -0.82 -4.03 -16.35
N LEU A 146 0.29 -4.79 -16.37
CA LEU A 146 1.00 -5.12 -17.60
C LEU A 146 0.19 -6.05 -18.51
N GLU A 147 -0.51 -7.03 -17.95
CA GLU A 147 -1.26 -8.02 -18.71
C GLU A 147 -2.64 -7.51 -19.14
N LYS A 148 -3.38 -6.86 -18.22
CA LYS A 148 -4.80 -6.52 -18.41
C LYS A 148 -5.06 -5.03 -18.63
N GLY A 149 -4.00 -4.21 -18.50
CA GLY A 149 -4.08 -2.78 -18.76
C GLY A 149 -4.58 -1.95 -17.56
N LYS A 150 -4.55 -0.62 -17.74
CA LYS A 150 -4.76 0.36 -16.67
C LYS A 150 -6.14 0.36 -16.02
N ASP A 151 -7.16 -0.15 -16.71
CA ASP A 151 -8.55 -0.06 -16.24
C ASP A 151 -8.92 -1.21 -15.30
N GLU A 152 -8.15 -2.28 -15.25
CA GLU A 152 -8.50 -3.48 -14.49
C GLU A 152 -8.41 -3.26 -12.98
N LEU A 153 -7.31 -2.70 -12.50
CA LEU A 153 -7.13 -2.43 -11.07
C LEU A 153 -8.20 -1.45 -10.52
N PRO A 154 -8.53 -0.34 -11.20
CA PRO A 154 -9.67 0.51 -10.80
C PRO A 154 -11.02 -0.22 -10.80
N LYS A 155 -11.28 -1.13 -11.76
CA LYS A 155 -12.51 -1.91 -11.75
C LYS A 155 -12.60 -2.80 -10.51
N LEU A 156 -11.52 -3.51 -10.17
CA LEU A 156 -11.47 -4.35 -8.98
C LEU A 156 -11.68 -3.52 -7.71
N ILE A 157 -11.05 -2.36 -7.60
CA ILE A 157 -11.22 -1.43 -6.48
C ILE A 157 -12.69 -0.98 -6.35
N ASN A 158 -13.32 -0.63 -7.46
CA ASN A 158 -14.73 -0.18 -7.47
C ASN A 158 -15.72 -1.31 -7.17
N CYS A 159 -15.35 -2.57 -7.42
CA CYS A 159 -16.17 -3.74 -7.08
C CYS A 159 -16.10 -4.15 -5.61
N LEU A 160 -15.20 -3.54 -4.80
CA LEU A 160 -15.07 -3.87 -3.41
C LEU A 160 -16.33 -3.48 -2.63
N LEU A 161 -17.01 -4.48 -2.07
CA LEU A 161 -18.08 -4.25 -1.11
C LEU A 161 -17.49 -3.65 0.18
N TYR A 162 -18.24 -2.77 0.83
CA TYR A 162 -17.84 -2.18 2.10
C TYR A 162 -17.78 -3.27 3.17
N THR A 163 -16.58 -3.51 3.71
CA THR A 163 -16.34 -4.37 4.88
C THR A 163 -16.06 -3.55 6.13
N SER A 164 -16.72 -2.42 6.31
CA SER A 164 -16.74 -1.72 7.59
C SER A 164 -17.97 -2.18 8.36
N PRO A 165 -17.84 -2.86 9.51
CA PRO A 165 -18.98 -3.01 10.40
C PRO A 165 -19.41 -1.59 10.85
N SER A 166 -20.60 -1.19 10.45
CA SER A 166 -21.22 0.01 10.99
C SER A 166 -21.39 -0.20 12.50
N PRO A 167 -21.13 0.81 13.36
CA PRO A 167 -21.45 0.71 14.78
C PRO A 167 -22.94 0.40 15.07
N ARG A 168 -23.81 0.49 14.05
CA ARG A 168 -25.23 0.15 14.14
C ARG A 168 -25.55 -1.34 13.99
N ASP A 169 -24.59 -2.14 13.49
CA ASP A 169 -24.80 -3.58 13.28
C ASP A 169 -24.35 -4.41 14.50
N ALA A 170 -23.85 -3.78 15.56
CA ALA A 170 -23.41 -4.42 16.80
C ALA A 170 -24.52 -4.50 17.90
N THR A 171 -25.77 -4.17 17.57
CA THR A 171 -26.90 -4.26 18.50
C THR A 171 -27.96 -5.21 17.95
N THR A 172 -27.72 -6.49 18.12
CA THR A 172 -28.74 -7.54 18.26
C THR A 172 -28.19 -8.67 19.12
#